data_fbf85075cef729a024695f0059b0e4ee
#
_entry.id   fbf85075cef729a024695f0059b0e4ee
#
_cell.length_a   1.000
_cell.length_b   1.000
_cell.length_c   1.000
_cell.angle_alpha   90.00
_cell.angle_beta   90.00
_cell.angle_gamma   90.00
#
_symmetry.space_group_name_H-M   'P 1'
#
loop_
_entity.id
_entity.type
_entity.pdbx_description
1 polymer ?
#
loop_
_entity_poly.entity_id
_entity_poly.type
_entity_poly.pdbx_seq_one_letter_code
_entity_poly.pdbx_strand_id
1 'polypeptide(L)'
;HLCPEMSDAQKEGLGYGERMPFVYANVLLENGEAFSELGVSITQCPYDPFQWVSAAPTMTTGGYEPPRGPEDPMVVFMMASPTPADGTKGTTRDLLRMGRHKIYASTFDDYEQQIREQLQRMLGRHGFDHERDIKAITVNRIPHGYAYWYQGLDDPEWEEGQAPHEIGRQQFGRISIANTDSEVTPLMNAAFDAAYRAVEEQIS
;
A
#
# COMPACT_ATOMS: atom_id res chain seq x y z
N HIS A 1 20.94 4.61 11.67
CA HIS A 1 21.81 4.40 12.84
C HIS A 1 22.18 5.71 13.55
N LEU A 2 21.14 6.48 13.95
CA LEU A 2 21.32 7.77 14.63
C LEU A 2 21.67 7.61 16.12
N CYS A 3 21.38 6.44 16.71
CA CYS A 3 21.63 6.13 18.12
C CYS A 3 22.52 4.89 18.22
N PRO A 4 23.85 5.02 18.07
CA PRO A 4 24.77 3.88 18.10
C PRO A 4 24.82 3.18 19.48
N GLU A 5 24.50 3.90 20.55
CA GLU A 5 24.50 3.41 21.94
C GLU A 5 23.30 2.52 22.27
N MET A 6 22.27 2.51 21.44
CA MET A 6 21.11 1.62 21.59
C MET A 6 21.56 0.16 21.57
N SER A 7 20.94 -0.70 22.38
CA SER A 7 21.28 -2.13 22.44
C SER A 7 21.07 -2.82 21.09
N ASP A 8 21.82 -3.88 20.83
CA ASP A 8 21.67 -4.64 19.59
C ASP A 8 20.29 -5.28 19.50
N ALA A 9 19.74 -5.80 20.60
CA ALA A 9 18.39 -6.34 20.65
C ALA A 9 17.33 -5.31 20.24
N GLN A 10 17.47 -4.06 20.71
CA GLN A 10 16.54 -2.99 20.34
C GLN A 10 16.68 -2.60 18.85
N LYS A 11 17.92 -2.55 18.34
CA LYS A 11 18.20 -2.30 16.91
C LYS A 11 17.62 -3.41 16.03
N GLU A 12 17.76 -4.67 16.44
CA GLU A 12 17.18 -5.83 15.74
C GLU A 12 15.65 -5.76 15.77
N GLY A 13 15.06 -5.44 16.92
CA GLY A 13 13.61 -5.26 17.06
C GLY A 13 13.07 -4.18 16.13
N LEU A 14 13.72 -3.01 16.07
CA LEU A 14 13.38 -1.93 15.15
C LEU A 14 13.53 -2.31 13.67
N GLY A 15 14.49 -3.17 13.36
CA GLY A 15 14.76 -3.64 12.00
C GLY A 15 13.91 -4.84 11.57
N TYR A 16 13.10 -5.41 12.46
CA TYR A 16 12.37 -6.64 12.18
C TYR A 16 11.24 -6.43 11.17
N GLY A 17 10.46 -5.38 11.34
CA GLY A 17 9.29 -5.10 10.52
C GLY A 17 9.67 -4.65 9.10
N GLU A 18 9.10 -5.30 8.09
CA GLU A 18 9.32 -4.96 6.69
C GLU A 18 8.06 -4.34 6.09
N ARG A 19 8.12 -3.05 5.73
CA ARG A 19 6.96 -2.33 5.16
C ARG A 19 6.57 -2.88 3.80
N MET A 20 5.25 -2.96 3.57
CA MET A 20 4.69 -3.43 2.33
C MET A 20 4.89 -2.38 1.20
N PRO A 21 5.43 -2.79 0.04
CA PRO A 21 5.53 -1.92 -1.11
C PRO A 21 4.18 -1.82 -1.85
N PHE A 22 3.84 -0.59 -2.30
CA PHE A 22 2.63 -0.33 -3.09
C PHE A 22 2.92 0.51 -4.32
N VAL A 23 2.08 0.32 -5.33
CA VAL A 23 1.92 1.23 -6.44
C VAL A 23 0.45 1.64 -6.51
N TYR A 24 0.19 2.93 -6.51
CA TYR A 24 -1.14 3.50 -6.73
C TYR A 24 -1.16 4.21 -8.07
N ALA A 25 -2.13 3.88 -8.90
CA ALA A 25 -2.38 4.59 -10.13
C ALA A 25 -3.77 5.21 -10.11
N ASN A 26 -3.88 6.44 -10.65
CA ASN A 26 -5.16 7.03 -10.97
C ASN A 26 -5.21 7.20 -12.49
N VAL A 27 -6.26 6.70 -13.08
CA VAL A 27 -6.49 6.72 -14.53
C VAL A 27 -7.73 7.55 -14.83
N LEU A 28 -7.55 8.67 -15.50
CA LEU A 28 -8.67 9.49 -15.97
C LEU A 28 -9.20 8.90 -17.26
N LEU A 29 -10.48 8.55 -17.26
CA LEU A 29 -11.22 8.07 -18.42
C LEU A 29 -12.10 9.19 -19.00
N GLU A 30 -12.34 9.13 -20.31
CA GLU A 30 -13.27 10.02 -21.04
C GLU A 30 -14.67 9.99 -20.43
N ASN A 31 -15.14 8.80 -20.05
CA ASN A 31 -16.44 8.56 -19.43
C ASN A 31 -16.42 7.29 -18.57
N GLY A 32 -17.49 7.04 -17.85
CA GLY A 32 -17.68 5.86 -17.00
C GLY A 32 -18.58 4.77 -17.61
N GLU A 33 -18.95 4.85 -18.88
CA GLU A 33 -19.95 3.96 -19.51
C GLU A 33 -19.57 2.48 -19.41
N ALA A 34 -18.31 2.14 -19.73
CA ALA A 34 -17.84 0.75 -19.68
C ALA A 34 -17.84 0.17 -18.25
N PHE A 35 -17.54 0.99 -17.23
CA PHE A 35 -17.68 0.59 -15.82
C PHE A 35 -19.14 0.40 -15.41
N SER A 36 -20.02 1.28 -15.88
CA SER A 36 -21.46 1.18 -15.65
C SER A 36 -22.03 -0.11 -16.24
N GLU A 37 -21.63 -0.45 -17.47
CA GLU A 37 -22.04 -1.71 -18.11
C GLU A 37 -21.44 -2.96 -17.43
N LEU A 38 -20.21 -2.87 -16.92
CA LEU A 38 -19.61 -3.93 -16.12
C LEU A 38 -20.42 -4.21 -14.84
N GLY A 39 -21.14 -3.20 -14.32
CA GLY A 39 -22.06 -3.34 -13.19
C GLY A 39 -21.38 -3.49 -11.82
N VAL A 40 -20.08 -3.21 -11.72
CA VAL A 40 -19.33 -3.25 -10.45
C VAL A 40 -18.44 -2.02 -10.33
N SER A 41 -18.33 -1.49 -9.10
CA SER A 41 -17.48 -0.34 -8.80
C SER A 41 -16.11 -0.71 -8.23
N ILE A 42 -15.95 -1.94 -7.75
CA ILE A 42 -14.72 -2.48 -7.16
C ILE A 42 -14.50 -3.89 -7.67
N THR A 43 -13.28 -4.17 -8.11
CA THR A 43 -12.89 -5.49 -8.61
C THR A 43 -11.54 -5.90 -8.00
N GLN A 44 -11.45 -7.14 -7.53
CA GLN A 44 -10.19 -7.77 -7.19
C GLN A 44 -9.70 -8.61 -8.37
N CYS A 45 -8.45 -8.41 -8.75
CA CYS A 45 -7.80 -9.02 -9.91
C CYS A 45 -6.50 -9.73 -9.46
N PRO A 46 -6.57 -10.87 -8.76
CA PRO A 46 -5.43 -11.46 -8.06
C PRO A 46 -4.26 -11.89 -8.96
N TYR A 47 -4.53 -12.10 -10.26
CA TYR A 47 -3.52 -12.53 -11.23
C TYR A 47 -3.06 -11.41 -12.16
N ASP A 48 -3.61 -10.21 -12.02
CA ASP A 48 -3.24 -9.03 -12.80
C ASP A 48 -2.16 -8.20 -12.07
N PRO A 49 -1.41 -7.35 -12.79
CA PRO A 49 -0.43 -6.46 -12.19
C PRO A 49 -1.01 -5.57 -11.09
N PHE A 50 -2.22 -5.04 -11.28
CA PHE A 50 -2.96 -4.28 -10.28
C PHE A 50 -4.08 -5.14 -9.70
N GLN A 51 -3.88 -5.59 -8.46
CA GLN A 51 -4.79 -6.52 -7.79
C GLN A 51 -6.12 -5.88 -7.37
N TRP A 52 -6.17 -4.55 -7.30
CA TRP A 52 -7.37 -3.79 -6.95
C TRP A 52 -7.64 -2.75 -8.02
N VAL A 53 -8.85 -2.74 -8.54
CA VAL A 53 -9.35 -1.75 -9.50
C VAL A 53 -10.70 -1.26 -9.03
N SER A 54 -10.87 0.05 -8.89
CA SER A 54 -12.15 0.62 -8.46
C SER A 54 -12.43 1.96 -9.12
N ALA A 55 -13.71 2.29 -9.27
CA ALA A 55 -14.10 3.67 -9.43
C ALA A 55 -13.58 4.49 -8.25
N ALA A 56 -12.98 5.64 -8.50
CA ALA A 56 -12.51 6.50 -7.42
C ALA A 56 -13.69 6.97 -6.56
N PRO A 57 -13.51 7.08 -5.23
CA PRO A 57 -14.54 7.61 -4.35
C PRO A 57 -14.96 9.02 -4.80
N THR A 58 -16.24 9.25 -4.87
CA THR A 58 -16.79 10.58 -5.18
C THR A 58 -16.64 11.49 -3.97
N MET A 59 -16.13 12.71 -4.18
CA MET A 59 -15.99 13.73 -3.15
C MET A 59 -16.64 15.02 -3.59
N THR A 60 -17.30 15.72 -2.65
CA THR A 60 -18.00 17.00 -2.91
C THR A 60 -17.39 18.15 -2.09
N THR A 61 -16.23 17.95 -1.48
CA THR A 61 -15.56 18.96 -0.67
C THR A 61 -14.62 19.84 -1.50
N GLY A 62 -14.44 21.08 -1.10
CA GLY A 62 -13.47 21.99 -1.70
C GLY A 62 -13.77 22.40 -3.16
N GLY A 63 -15.01 22.30 -3.60
CA GLY A 63 -15.42 22.64 -4.97
C GLY A 63 -15.23 21.50 -5.98
N TYR A 64 -14.90 20.30 -5.53
CA TYR A 64 -14.93 19.10 -6.39
C TYR A 64 -16.37 18.68 -6.68
N GLU A 65 -16.65 18.42 -7.94
CA GLU A 65 -17.92 17.86 -8.39
C GLU A 65 -17.69 16.42 -8.86
N PRO A 66 -18.42 15.42 -8.30
CA PRO A 66 -18.35 14.05 -8.79
C PRO A 66 -19.02 13.92 -10.15
N PRO A 67 -18.73 12.85 -10.92
CA PRO A 67 -19.52 12.49 -12.10
C PRO A 67 -21.00 12.42 -11.77
N ARG A 68 -21.85 12.96 -12.63
CA ARG A 68 -23.31 12.97 -12.48
C ARG A 68 -23.95 11.74 -13.12
N GLY A 69 -23.26 11.15 -14.09
CA GLY A 69 -23.67 9.96 -14.80
C GLY A 69 -22.51 9.25 -15.47
N PRO A 70 -22.78 8.10 -16.11
CA PRO A 70 -21.73 7.32 -16.77
C PRO A 70 -21.12 8.02 -17.99
N GLU A 71 -21.77 9.03 -18.53
CA GLU A 71 -21.28 9.84 -19.63
C GLU A 71 -20.21 10.86 -19.25
N ASP A 72 -20.09 11.16 -17.96
CA ASP A 72 -19.11 12.11 -17.44
C ASP A 72 -17.72 11.44 -17.29
N PRO A 73 -16.65 12.24 -17.35
CA PRO A 73 -15.32 11.75 -17.04
C PRO A 73 -15.23 11.12 -15.65
N MET A 74 -14.53 9.99 -15.55
CA MET A 74 -14.33 9.32 -14.27
C MET A 74 -12.87 9.02 -14.01
N VAL A 75 -12.53 8.90 -12.74
CA VAL A 75 -11.20 8.41 -12.32
C VAL A 75 -11.33 6.97 -11.84
N VAL A 76 -10.44 6.12 -12.35
CA VAL A 76 -10.25 4.75 -11.88
C VAL A 76 -9.03 4.73 -10.98
N PHE A 77 -9.19 4.23 -9.76
CA PHE A 77 -8.10 3.95 -8.84
C PHE A 77 -7.64 2.50 -9.00
N MET A 78 -6.36 2.30 -9.17
CA MET A 78 -5.74 0.98 -9.28
C MET A 78 -4.64 0.85 -8.24
N MET A 79 -4.58 -0.30 -7.56
CA MET A 79 -3.56 -0.58 -6.54
C MET A 79 -2.87 -1.91 -6.84
N ALA A 80 -1.54 -1.87 -6.77
CA ALA A 80 -0.69 -3.05 -6.82
C ALA A 80 0.17 -3.15 -5.57
N SER A 81 0.31 -4.37 -5.04
CA SER A 81 1.40 -4.73 -4.14
C SER A 81 2.32 -5.69 -4.92
N PRO A 82 3.41 -5.17 -5.51
CA PRO A 82 4.28 -5.99 -6.33
C PRO A 82 4.87 -7.14 -5.53
N THR A 83 4.63 -8.35 -6.01
CA THR A 83 5.21 -9.57 -5.47
C THR A 83 6.14 -10.20 -6.50
N PRO A 84 7.11 -11.01 -6.09
CA PRO A 84 7.86 -11.83 -7.03
C PRO A 84 6.95 -12.86 -7.70
N ALA A 85 7.48 -13.53 -8.73
CA ALA A 85 6.75 -14.57 -9.45
C ALA A 85 6.33 -15.72 -8.51
N ASP A 86 5.22 -16.38 -8.86
CA ASP A 86 4.74 -17.57 -8.14
C ASP A 86 5.84 -18.62 -7.98
N GLY A 87 5.88 -19.25 -6.80
CA GLY A 87 6.88 -20.24 -6.45
C GLY A 87 8.24 -19.67 -6.00
N THR A 88 8.40 -18.36 -5.94
CA THR A 88 9.59 -17.74 -5.32
C THR A 88 9.64 -18.10 -3.85
N LYS A 89 10.78 -18.66 -3.42
CA LYS A 89 11.00 -19.05 -2.02
C LYS A 89 11.47 -17.85 -1.21
N GLY A 90 11.03 -17.79 0.03
CA GLY A 90 11.41 -16.75 1.00
C GLY A 90 10.33 -16.58 2.07
N THR A 91 10.67 -15.90 3.13
CA THR A 91 9.68 -15.42 4.12
C THR A 91 8.85 -14.28 3.50
N THR A 92 7.69 -13.96 4.09
CA THR A 92 6.91 -12.79 3.66
C THR A 92 7.77 -11.52 3.62
N ARG A 93 8.66 -11.31 4.58
CA ARG A 93 9.58 -10.16 4.60
C ARG A 93 10.54 -10.15 3.41
N ASP A 94 11.05 -11.32 3.00
CA ASP A 94 11.91 -11.41 1.81
C ASP A 94 11.12 -11.09 0.53
N LEU A 95 9.89 -11.59 0.43
CA LEU A 95 9.01 -11.31 -0.71
C LEU A 95 8.65 -9.81 -0.80
N LEU A 96 8.42 -9.14 0.34
CA LEU A 96 8.20 -7.70 0.39
C LEU A 96 9.42 -6.89 -0.07
N ARG A 97 10.65 -7.30 0.32
CA ARG A 97 11.89 -6.69 -0.17
C ARG A 97 12.08 -6.86 -1.67
N MET A 98 11.77 -8.04 -2.20
CA MET A 98 11.81 -8.29 -3.64
C MET A 98 10.77 -7.46 -4.39
N GLY A 99 9.56 -7.33 -3.85
CA GLY A 99 8.53 -6.44 -4.39
C GLY A 99 8.96 -4.98 -4.43
N ARG A 100 9.64 -4.50 -3.38
CA ARG A 100 10.23 -3.17 -3.35
C ARG A 100 11.28 -2.98 -4.43
N HIS A 101 12.16 -3.96 -4.64
CA HIS A 101 13.15 -3.91 -5.72
C HIS A 101 12.46 -3.79 -7.08
N LYS A 102 11.35 -4.51 -7.31
CA LYS A 102 10.57 -4.42 -8.54
C LYS A 102 10.03 -3.00 -8.76
N ILE A 103 9.54 -2.32 -7.70
CA ILE A 103 9.10 -0.92 -7.80
C ILE A 103 10.23 0.00 -8.29
N TYR A 104 11.45 -0.18 -7.79
CA TYR A 104 12.58 0.63 -8.21
C TYR A 104 13.06 0.34 -9.62
N ALA A 105 12.94 -0.92 -10.05
CA ALA A 105 13.36 -1.35 -11.38
C ALA A 105 12.37 -0.99 -12.50
N SER A 106 11.08 -0.80 -12.17
CA SER A 106 10.05 -0.48 -13.15
C SER A 106 10.03 0.99 -13.52
N THR A 107 9.83 1.27 -14.80
CA THR A 107 9.66 2.60 -15.36
C THR A 107 8.19 3.04 -15.35
N PHE A 108 7.91 4.31 -15.69
CA PHE A 108 6.53 4.75 -15.92
C PHE A 108 5.89 4.02 -17.10
N ASP A 109 6.63 3.83 -18.18
CA ASP A 109 6.15 3.15 -19.39
C ASP A 109 5.72 1.70 -19.11
N ASP A 110 6.46 1.00 -18.24
CA ASP A 110 6.09 -0.36 -17.81
C ASP A 110 4.74 -0.37 -17.10
N TYR A 111 4.48 0.61 -16.22
CA TYR A 111 3.19 0.73 -15.52
C TYR A 111 2.09 1.18 -16.45
N GLU A 112 2.34 2.14 -17.33
CA GLU A 112 1.37 2.61 -18.31
C GLU A 112 0.90 1.46 -19.21
N GLN A 113 1.82 0.66 -19.74
CA GLN A 113 1.49 -0.51 -20.53
C GLN A 113 0.61 -1.51 -19.76
N GLN A 114 1.02 -1.85 -18.53
CA GLN A 114 0.25 -2.76 -17.68
C GLN A 114 -1.17 -2.25 -17.40
N ILE A 115 -1.32 -0.96 -17.11
CA ILE A 115 -2.62 -0.32 -16.87
C ILE A 115 -3.51 -0.41 -18.12
N ARG A 116 -2.98 -0.02 -19.27
CA ARG A 116 -3.71 -0.05 -20.55
C ARG A 116 -4.16 -1.45 -20.90
N GLU A 117 -3.28 -2.43 -20.82
CA GLU A 117 -3.59 -3.82 -21.12
C GLU A 117 -4.63 -4.40 -20.13
N GLN A 118 -4.50 -4.13 -18.85
CA GLN A 118 -5.41 -4.65 -17.83
C GLN A 118 -6.82 -4.04 -17.99
N LEU A 119 -6.94 -2.72 -18.16
CA LEU A 119 -8.22 -2.07 -18.37
C LEU A 119 -8.86 -2.51 -19.70
N GLN A 120 -8.07 -2.71 -20.77
CA GLN A 120 -8.57 -3.24 -22.04
C GLN A 120 -9.14 -4.65 -21.90
N ARG A 121 -8.45 -5.55 -21.17
CA ARG A 121 -8.98 -6.90 -20.91
C ARG A 121 -10.27 -6.86 -20.10
N MET A 122 -10.34 -5.97 -19.12
CA MET A 122 -11.47 -5.86 -18.20
C MET A 122 -12.70 -5.22 -18.83
N LEU A 123 -12.51 -4.15 -19.60
CA LEU A 123 -13.57 -3.27 -20.06
C LEU A 123 -13.83 -3.32 -21.58
N GLY A 124 -12.91 -3.92 -22.34
CA GLY A 124 -12.98 -3.88 -23.81
C GLY A 124 -14.26 -4.44 -24.41
N ARG A 125 -14.83 -5.51 -23.80
CA ARG A 125 -16.13 -6.06 -24.23
C ARG A 125 -17.33 -5.15 -23.93
N HIS A 126 -17.11 -4.10 -23.14
CA HIS A 126 -18.09 -3.07 -22.80
C HIS A 126 -17.84 -1.76 -23.57
N GLY A 127 -17.19 -1.84 -24.73
CA GLY A 127 -16.97 -0.71 -25.63
C GLY A 127 -15.75 0.18 -25.28
N PHE A 128 -14.99 -0.16 -24.26
CA PHE A 128 -13.78 0.56 -23.89
C PHE A 128 -12.62 0.31 -24.87
N ASP A 129 -11.92 1.39 -25.19
CA ASP A 129 -10.68 1.37 -25.98
C ASP A 129 -9.63 2.19 -25.24
N HIS A 130 -8.53 1.56 -24.83
CA HIS A 130 -7.54 2.19 -23.97
C HIS A 130 -6.79 3.36 -24.62
N GLU A 131 -6.72 3.41 -25.98
CA GLU A 131 -6.09 4.54 -26.67
C GLU A 131 -7.03 5.74 -26.77
N ARG A 132 -8.33 5.47 -26.96
CA ARG A 132 -9.35 6.50 -27.08
C ARG A 132 -9.76 7.06 -25.72
N ASP A 133 -9.99 6.17 -24.75
CA ASP A 133 -10.73 6.48 -23.52
C ASP A 133 -9.84 6.89 -22.35
N ILE A 134 -8.55 6.51 -22.33
CA ILE A 134 -7.62 6.96 -21.29
C ILE A 134 -7.07 8.34 -21.66
N LYS A 135 -7.35 9.32 -20.79
CA LYS A 135 -6.91 10.73 -20.98
C LYS A 135 -5.66 11.09 -20.19
N ALA A 136 -5.49 10.49 -19.02
CA ALA A 136 -4.32 10.73 -18.19
C ALA A 136 -4.07 9.54 -17.25
N ILE A 137 -2.81 9.33 -16.88
CA ILE A 137 -2.36 8.32 -15.92
C ILE A 137 -1.40 8.98 -14.95
N THR A 138 -1.60 8.75 -13.65
CA THR A 138 -0.60 9.03 -12.63
C THR A 138 -0.19 7.74 -11.94
N VAL A 139 1.10 7.58 -11.66
CA VAL A 139 1.64 6.42 -10.97
C VAL A 139 2.42 6.89 -9.75
N ASN A 140 1.97 6.48 -8.58
CA ASN A 140 2.61 6.78 -7.30
C ASN A 140 3.28 5.50 -6.77
N ARG A 141 4.59 5.53 -6.68
CA ARG A 141 5.40 4.42 -6.15
C ARG A 141 5.67 4.63 -4.67
N ILE A 142 5.19 3.72 -3.84
CA ILE A 142 5.33 3.78 -2.39
C ILE A 142 6.12 2.55 -1.93
N PRO A 143 7.46 2.61 -1.97
CA PRO A 143 8.30 1.45 -1.66
C PRO A 143 8.26 1.04 -0.18
N HIS A 144 7.86 1.95 0.71
CA HIS A 144 7.71 1.74 2.14
C HIS A 144 6.32 2.20 2.58
N GLY A 145 5.31 1.42 2.24
CA GLY A 145 3.91 1.74 2.46
C GLY A 145 3.45 1.47 3.89
N TYR A 146 2.56 0.51 4.07
CA TYR A 146 2.00 0.19 5.38
C TYR A 146 3.04 -0.40 6.34
N ALA A 147 2.86 -0.14 7.64
CA ALA A 147 3.59 -0.81 8.71
C ALA A 147 3.46 -2.33 8.58
N TYR A 148 4.50 -3.04 8.98
CA TYR A 148 4.49 -4.50 8.99
C TYR A 148 3.41 -5.00 9.96
N TRP A 149 2.65 -5.96 9.51
CA TRP A 149 1.72 -6.72 10.31
C TRP A 149 2.26 -8.14 10.42
N TYR A 150 2.37 -8.70 11.61
CA TYR A 150 2.88 -10.06 11.78
C TYR A 150 2.07 -11.07 10.98
N GLN A 151 2.77 -11.97 10.31
CA GLN A 151 2.22 -12.97 9.43
C GLN A 151 2.27 -14.34 10.11
N GLY A 152 1.14 -14.85 10.56
CA GLY A 152 1.07 -16.08 11.34
C GLY A 152 1.62 -17.35 10.66
N LEU A 153 1.97 -17.28 9.35
CA LEU A 153 2.65 -18.37 8.65
C LEU A 153 4.19 -18.27 8.74
N ASP A 154 4.73 -17.06 8.93
CA ASP A 154 6.17 -16.82 8.86
C ASP A 154 6.74 -16.32 10.18
N ASP A 155 5.95 -15.58 10.93
CA ASP A 155 6.39 -15.01 12.20
C ASP A 155 6.02 -15.93 13.36
N PRO A 156 6.94 -16.15 14.32
CA PRO A 156 6.62 -16.94 15.51
C PRO A 156 5.64 -16.22 16.43
N GLU A 157 5.02 -16.94 17.30
CA GLU A 157 4.32 -16.38 18.46
C GLU A 157 5.36 -16.00 19.53
N TRP A 158 5.23 -14.81 20.09
CA TRP A 158 6.09 -14.31 21.16
C TRP A 158 5.31 -14.19 22.46
N GLU A 159 5.99 -14.41 23.58
CA GLU A 159 5.48 -14.04 24.88
C GLU A 159 5.34 -12.51 24.99
N GLU A 160 4.48 -12.03 25.86
CA GLU A 160 4.27 -10.60 26.13
C GLU A 160 5.60 -9.91 26.49
N GLY A 161 5.89 -8.79 25.85
CA GLY A 161 7.14 -8.04 26.01
C GLY A 161 8.33 -8.60 25.23
N GLN A 162 8.20 -9.71 24.52
CA GLN A 162 9.29 -10.33 23.76
C GLN A 162 9.15 -10.15 22.25
N ALA A 163 8.06 -9.62 21.79
CA ALA A 163 7.89 -9.37 20.36
C ALA A 163 8.89 -8.30 19.86
N PRO A 164 9.42 -8.43 18.65
CA PRO A 164 10.42 -7.49 18.11
C PRO A 164 10.01 -6.03 18.20
N HIS A 165 8.74 -5.71 17.93
CA HIS A 165 8.25 -4.33 18.03
C HIS A 165 8.21 -3.83 19.49
N GLU A 166 7.92 -4.70 20.46
CA GLU A 166 7.90 -4.34 21.89
C GLU A 166 9.30 -4.07 22.41
N ILE A 167 10.28 -4.90 22.01
CA ILE A 167 11.69 -4.67 22.31
C ILE A 167 12.18 -3.39 21.61
N GLY A 168 11.85 -3.23 20.33
CA GLY A 168 12.31 -2.12 19.51
C GLY A 168 11.79 -0.77 19.99
N ARG A 169 10.54 -0.71 20.47
CA ARG A 169 9.87 0.53 20.90
C ARG A 169 10.19 0.97 22.33
N GLN A 170 10.97 0.20 23.08
CA GLN A 170 11.34 0.57 24.45
C GLN A 170 11.97 1.96 24.48
N GLN A 171 11.65 2.72 25.52
CA GLN A 171 12.24 4.04 25.72
C GLN A 171 13.77 3.93 25.83
N PHE A 172 14.49 4.79 25.13
CA PHE A 172 15.93 4.88 25.17
C PHE A 172 16.37 6.26 25.69
N GLY A 173 16.70 6.36 26.96
CA GLY A 173 16.99 7.62 27.59
C GLY A 173 15.81 8.59 27.50
N ARG A 174 15.98 9.71 26.78
CA ARG A 174 14.91 10.70 26.55
C ARG A 174 14.25 10.57 25.17
N ILE A 175 14.40 9.41 24.53
CA ILE A 175 13.83 9.14 23.21
C ILE A 175 12.72 8.09 23.39
N SER A 176 11.52 8.44 22.94
CA SER A 176 10.38 7.54 22.79
C SER A 176 10.04 7.36 21.31
N ILE A 177 9.58 6.17 20.94
CA ILE A 177 9.26 5.83 19.56
C ILE A 177 7.74 5.73 19.42
N ALA A 178 7.15 6.58 18.57
CA ALA A 178 5.70 6.67 18.39
C ALA A 178 5.34 6.69 16.91
N ASN A 179 5.02 5.54 16.36
CA ASN A 179 4.48 5.40 15.01
C ASN A 179 3.78 4.04 14.87
N THR A 180 3.09 3.83 13.76
CA THR A 180 2.39 2.57 13.47
C THR A 180 3.31 1.36 13.33
N ASP A 181 4.58 1.55 12.96
CA ASP A 181 5.55 0.45 12.90
C ASP A 181 5.85 -0.09 14.30
N SER A 182 5.90 0.80 15.31
CA SER A 182 6.14 0.40 16.70
C SER A 182 4.96 -0.35 17.34
N GLU A 183 3.82 -0.36 16.67
CA GLU A 183 2.61 -1.10 17.06
C GLU A 183 2.29 -2.27 16.10
N VAL A 184 3.13 -2.52 15.08
CA VAL A 184 2.95 -3.51 14.00
C VAL A 184 1.52 -3.54 13.45
N THR A 185 0.87 -2.39 13.42
CA THR A 185 -0.53 -2.24 13.04
C THR A 185 -0.69 -1.00 12.16
N PRO A 186 -0.98 -1.13 10.86
CA PRO A 186 -1.05 -0.01 9.91
C PRO A 186 -2.37 0.75 9.99
N LEU A 187 -2.83 1.07 11.19
CA LEU A 187 -4.11 1.73 11.45
C LEU A 187 -3.94 3.01 12.27
N MET A 188 -4.87 3.94 12.09
CA MET A 188 -4.84 5.25 12.75
C MET A 188 -4.93 5.14 14.29
N ASN A 189 -5.75 4.23 14.81
CA ASN A 189 -5.85 4.00 16.24
C ASN A 189 -4.50 3.59 16.84
N ALA A 190 -3.75 2.72 16.19
CA ALA A 190 -2.41 2.32 16.63
C ALA A 190 -1.43 3.50 16.68
N ALA A 191 -1.55 4.46 15.76
CA ALA A 191 -0.76 5.69 15.82
C ALA A 191 -1.11 6.56 17.05
N PHE A 192 -2.39 6.64 17.44
CA PHE A 192 -2.80 7.33 18.65
C PHE A 192 -2.32 6.61 19.92
N ASP A 193 -2.44 5.30 19.97
CA ASP A 193 -1.96 4.49 21.10
C ASP A 193 -0.44 4.64 21.27
N ALA A 194 0.32 4.60 20.18
CA ALA A 194 1.76 4.84 20.18
C ALA A 194 2.12 6.24 20.69
N ALA A 195 1.37 7.26 20.26
CA ALA A 195 1.60 8.63 20.70
C ALA A 195 1.29 8.81 22.19
N TYR A 196 0.19 8.22 22.67
CA TYR A 196 -0.18 8.26 24.08
C TYR A 196 0.90 7.61 24.95
N ARG A 197 1.32 6.38 24.61
CA ARG A 197 2.41 5.68 25.31
C ARG A 197 3.71 6.51 25.35
N ALA A 198 4.11 7.10 24.21
CA ALA A 198 5.32 7.89 24.15
C ALA A 198 5.27 9.15 25.03
N VAL A 199 4.10 9.76 25.19
CA VAL A 199 3.90 10.88 26.13
C VAL A 199 4.04 10.39 27.57
N GLU A 200 3.38 9.31 27.95
CA GLU A 200 3.49 8.71 29.28
C GLU A 200 4.94 8.38 29.66
N GLU A 201 5.71 7.81 28.72
CA GLU A 201 7.15 7.53 28.90
C GLU A 201 7.98 8.80 29.19
N GLN A 202 7.56 9.97 28.70
CA GLN A 202 8.32 11.22 28.87
C GLN A 202 7.97 11.96 30.15
N ILE A 203 6.83 11.68 30.77
CA ILE A 203 6.34 12.38 31.98
C ILE A 203 6.47 11.49 33.24
N SER A 204 6.74 10.20 33.11
CA SER A 204 7.01 9.27 34.19
C SER A 204 8.48 9.35 34.61
#